data_d4193f16fdac00fbabe4db67a7158a81
#
_entry.id   d4193f16fdac00fbabe4db67a7158a81
#
_cell.length_a   1.000
_cell.length_b   1.000
_cell.length_c   1.000
_cell.angle_alpha   90.00
_cell.angle_beta   90.00
_cell.angle_gamma   90.00
#
_symmetry.space_group_name_H-M   'P 1'
#
loop_
_entity.id
_entity.type
_entity.pdbx_description
1 polymer ?
#
loop_
_entity_poly.entity_id
_entity_poly.type
_entity_poly.pdbx_seq_one_letter_code
_entity_poly.pdbx_strand_id
1 'polypeptide(L)'
;MSRFWRNWLTVWGWAVALFGLVLAGAGFEATSGPTRLLFDVLNGPEDLVLNAQMRFALGLMGAVTLGWALTLLVTFDAAHKLGAAGGPTWRGVLASAVVWYVIDSGISVATGFGLNAVSNTLLMAGLLTPLMASGVLRRA
;
A
#
# COMPACT_ATOMS: atom_id res chain seq x y z
N MET A 1 -2.26 20.02 9.22
CA MET A 1 -2.92 19.39 8.04
C MET A 1 -4.40 19.70 8.07
N SER A 2 -5.01 20.05 6.92
CA SER A 2 -6.44 20.36 6.81
C SER A 2 -7.30 19.08 6.98
N ARG A 3 -8.60 19.25 7.28
CA ARG A 3 -9.55 18.12 7.40
C ARG A 3 -9.63 17.32 6.10
N PHE A 4 -9.56 18.00 4.93
CA PHE A 4 -9.55 17.35 3.63
C PHE A 4 -8.38 16.35 3.50
N TRP A 5 -7.15 16.76 3.79
CA TRP A 5 -5.98 15.90 3.67
C TRP A 5 -5.96 14.76 4.70
N ARG A 6 -6.54 14.96 5.87
CA ARG A 6 -6.72 13.90 6.87
C ARG A 6 -7.66 12.82 6.35
N ASN A 7 -8.82 13.21 5.82
CA ASN A 7 -9.77 12.28 5.24
C ASN A 7 -9.17 11.55 4.02
N TRP A 8 -8.41 12.25 3.19
CA TRP A 8 -7.68 11.67 2.06
C TRP A 8 -6.76 10.52 2.51
N LEU A 9 -5.90 10.75 3.51
CA LEU A 9 -5.00 9.73 4.04
C LEU A 9 -5.77 8.56 4.66
N THR A 10 -6.91 8.82 5.30
CA THR A 10 -7.78 7.76 5.82
C THR A 10 -8.34 6.89 4.70
N VAL A 11 -8.87 7.50 3.64
CA VAL A 11 -9.37 6.77 2.46
C VAL A 11 -8.25 5.99 1.79
N TRP A 12 -7.08 6.62 1.61
CA TRP A 12 -5.89 5.98 1.05
C TRP A 12 -5.47 4.75 1.87
N GLY A 13 -5.39 4.86 3.20
CA GLY A 13 -5.05 3.75 4.07
C GLY A 13 -6.06 2.60 4.01
N TRP A 14 -7.36 2.90 3.94
CA TRP A 14 -8.39 1.88 3.76
C TRP A 14 -8.35 1.24 2.36
N ALA A 15 -7.96 1.97 1.32
CA ALA A 15 -7.74 1.38 0.00
C ALA A 15 -6.60 0.36 0.01
N VAL A 16 -5.48 0.68 0.69
CA VAL A 16 -4.36 -0.28 0.89
C VAL A 16 -4.82 -1.49 1.73
N ALA A 17 -5.63 -1.28 2.78
CA ALA A 17 -6.18 -2.37 3.58
C ALA A 17 -7.07 -3.30 2.75
N LEU A 18 -7.93 -2.75 1.91
CA LEU A 18 -8.79 -3.51 1.00
C LEU A 18 -7.94 -4.33 0.00
N PHE A 19 -6.90 -3.74 -0.56
CA PHE A 19 -5.97 -4.45 -1.43
C PHE A 19 -5.32 -5.64 -0.71
N GLY A 20 -4.86 -5.44 0.53
CA GLY A 20 -4.33 -6.53 1.37
C GLY A 20 -5.36 -7.63 1.61
N LEU A 21 -6.62 -7.27 1.85
CA LEU A 21 -7.71 -8.23 2.03
C LEU A 21 -7.99 -9.04 0.75
N VAL A 22 -7.96 -8.39 -0.42
CA VAL A 22 -8.10 -9.05 -1.72
C VAL A 22 -6.99 -10.09 -1.92
N LEU A 23 -5.74 -9.73 -1.67
CA LEU A 23 -4.61 -10.66 -1.78
C LEU A 23 -4.70 -11.81 -0.76
N ALA A 24 -5.10 -11.52 0.48
CA ALA A 24 -5.29 -12.54 1.51
C ALA A 24 -6.35 -13.58 1.10
N GLY A 25 -7.37 -13.15 0.35
CA GLY A 25 -8.40 -14.02 -0.22
C GLY A 25 -7.87 -15.10 -1.16
N ALA A 26 -6.69 -14.92 -1.77
CA ALA A 26 -6.05 -15.94 -2.60
C ALA A 26 -5.66 -17.21 -1.84
N GLY A 27 -5.51 -17.13 -0.50
CA GLY A 27 -5.20 -18.27 0.34
C GLY A 27 -6.22 -19.40 0.25
N PHE A 28 -7.47 -19.10 -0.09
CA PHE A 28 -8.56 -20.07 -0.20
C PHE A 28 -9.21 -20.02 -1.59
N GLU A 29 -9.60 -21.18 -2.12
CA GLU A 29 -10.25 -21.27 -3.45
C GLU A 29 -11.52 -20.44 -3.51
N ALA A 30 -12.37 -20.54 -2.50
CA ALA A 30 -13.67 -19.87 -2.44
C ALA A 30 -13.59 -18.33 -2.51
N THR A 31 -12.46 -17.74 -2.11
CA THR A 31 -12.26 -16.27 -2.04
C THR A 31 -11.21 -15.75 -3.01
N SER A 32 -10.67 -16.60 -3.90
CA SER A 32 -9.57 -16.23 -4.82
C SER A 32 -10.01 -15.43 -6.06
N GLY A 33 -11.30 -15.34 -6.35
CA GLY A 33 -11.81 -14.65 -7.53
C GLY A 33 -11.31 -13.22 -7.71
N PRO A 34 -11.43 -12.33 -6.70
CA PRO A 34 -10.92 -10.96 -6.79
C PRO A 34 -9.41 -10.87 -7.06
N THR A 35 -8.61 -11.78 -6.49
CA THR A 35 -7.17 -11.84 -6.75
C THR A 35 -6.86 -12.26 -8.18
N ARG A 36 -7.59 -13.22 -8.74
CA ARG A 36 -7.46 -13.61 -10.15
C ARG A 36 -7.72 -12.42 -11.07
N LEU A 37 -8.84 -11.72 -10.85
CA LEU A 37 -9.17 -10.52 -11.62
C LEU A 37 -8.08 -9.44 -11.50
N LEU A 38 -7.50 -9.26 -10.31
CA LEU A 38 -6.40 -8.33 -10.12
C LEU A 38 -5.20 -8.69 -10.99
N PHE A 39 -4.81 -9.96 -11.04
CA PHE A 39 -3.66 -10.41 -11.85
C PHE A 39 -3.95 -10.34 -13.35
N ASP A 40 -5.19 -10.57 -13.78
CA ASP A 40 -5.62 -10.34 -15.17
C ASP A 40 -5.44 -8.87 -15.56
N VAL A 41 -5.80 -7.94 -14.66
CA VAL A 41 -5.61 -6.48 -14.87
C VAL A 41 -4.13 -6.09 -14.87
N LEU A 42 -3.31 -6.70 -14.01
CA LEU A 42 -1.87 -6.46 -13.96
C LEU A 42 -1.14 -6.95 -15.20
N ASN A 43 -1.78 -7.84 -15.99
CA ASN A 43 -1.31 -8.32 -17.27
C ASN A 43 0.18 -8.78 -17.22
N GLY A 44 0.46 -9.70 -16.31
CA GLY A 44 1.79 -10.30 -16.15
C GLY A 44 2.18 -11.17 -17.36
N PRO A 45 3.42 -11.65 -17.39
CA PRO A 45 3.95 -12.42 -18.53
C PRO A 45 3.31 -13.83 -18.66
N GLU A 46 2.68 -14.33 -17.60
CA GLU A 46 2.08 -15.65 -17.55
C GLU A 46 0.76 -15.62 -16.77
N ASP A 47 -0.14 -16.58 -17.06
CA ASP A 47 -1.41 -16.73 -16.34
C ASP A 47 -1.16 -17.10 -14.87
N LEU A 48 -2.00 -16.57 -13.97
CA LEU A 48 -1.91 -16.86 -12.54
C LEU A 48 -2.33 -18.31 -12.24
N VAL A 49 -1.37 -19.13 -11.83
CA VAL A 49 -1.62 -20.50 -11.34
C VAL A 49 -1.58 -20.50 -9.81
N LEU A 50 -2.74 -20.66 -9.16
CA LEU A 50 -2.86 -20.72 -7.70
C LEU A 50 -2.61 -22.15 -7.17
N ASN A 51 -1.35 -22.60 -7.25
CA ASN A 51 -0.91 -23.78 -6.52
C ASN A 51 -0.75 -23.50 -5.01
N ALA A 52 -0.44 -24.51 -4.21
CA ALA A 52 -0.33 -24.38 -2.75
C ALA A 52 0.70 -23.31 -2.32
N GLN A 53 1.83 -23.24 -3.03
CA GLN A 53 2.89 -22.25 -2.73
C GLN A 53 2.45 -20.83 -3.06
N MET A 54 1.81 -20.61 -4.22
CA MET A 54 1.31 -19.31 -4.62
C MET A 54 0.17 -18.82 -3.71
N ARG A 55 -0.74 -19.74 -3.32
CA ARG A 55 -1.78 -19.42 -2.33
C ARG A 55 -1.20 -18.97 -1.00
N PHE A 56 -0.20 -19.70 -0.50
CA PHE A 56 0.50 -19.33 0.73
C PHE A 56 1.18 -17.96 0.59
N ALA A 57 1.95 -17.74 -0.48
CA ALA A 57 2.67 -16.49 -0.70
C ALA A 57 1.74 -15.28 -0.82
N LEU A 58 0.69 -15.37 -1.63
CA LEU A 58 -0.29 -14.29 -1.81
C LEU A 58 -1.11 -14.05 -0.54
N GLY A 59 -1.54 -15.13 0.12
CA GLY A 59 -2.28 -15.04 1.37
C GLY A 59 -1.48 -14.35 2.47
N LEU A 60 -0.20 -14.73 2.63
CA LEU A 60 0.71 -14.12 3.59
C LEU A 60 1.01 -12.65 3.24
N MET A 61 1.30 -12.37 1.96
CA MET A 61 1.51 -11.00 1.49
C MET A 61 0.28 -10.13 1.76
N GLY A 62 -0.91 -10.63 1.51
CA GLY A 62 -2.16 -9.95 1.81
C GLY A 62 -2.34 -9.65 3.29
N ALA A 63 -2.06 -10.62 4.17
CA ALA A 63 -2.14 -10.44 5.62
C ALA A 63 -1.13 -9.37 6.12
N VAL A 64 0.10 -9.39 5.61
CA VAL A 64 1.13 -8.39 5.93
C VAL A 64 0.72 -7.00 5.43
N THR A 65 0.21 -6.90 4.20
CA THR A 65 -0.26 -5.63 3.61
C THR A 65 -1.43 -5.05 4.41
N LEU A 66 -2.39 -5.87 4.80
CA LEU A 66 -3.50 -5.46 5.65
C LEU A 66 -3.01 -4.95 7.02
N GLY A 67 -2.14 -5.69 7.69
CA GLY A 67 -1.54 -5.28 8.96
C GLY A 67 -0.74 -3.98 8.84
N TRP A 68 0.04 -3.83 7.78
CA TRP A 68 0.77 -2.59 7.50
C TRP A 68 -0.17 -1.39 7.27
N ALA A 69 -1.24 -1.56 6.51
CA ALA A 69 -2.23 -0.50 6.27
C ALA A 69 -2.90 -0.05 7.57
N LEU A 70 -3.29 -0.98 8.45
CA LEU A 70 -3.85 -0.65 9.75
C LEU A 70 -2.84 0.09 10.64
N THR A 71 -1.57 -0.34 10.62
CA THR A 71 -0.48 0.36 11.33
C THR A 71 -0.29 1.79 10.80
N LEU A 72 -0.36 2.00 9.48
CA LEU A 72 -0.30 3.34 8.89
C LEU A 72 -1.47 4.23 9.33
N LEU A 73 -2.69 3.70 9.35
CA LEU A 73 -3.87 4.46 9.81
C LEU A 73 -3.71 4.93 11.26
N VAL A 74 -3.24 4.05 12.15
CA VAL A 74 -2.94 4.40 13.55
C VAL A 74 -1.81 5.43 13.63
N THR A 75 -0.76 5.26 12.82
CA THR A 75 0.39 6.17 12.78
C THR A 75 -0.02 7.56 12.26
N PHE A 76 -0.89 7.64 11.25
CA PHE A 76 -1.44 8.92 10.75
C PHE A 76 -2.22 9.65 11.85
N ASP A 77 -3.07 8.94 12.59
CA ASP A 77 -3.82 9.53 13.70
C ASP A 77 -2.89 10.03 14.82
N ALA A 78 -1.90 9.23 15.21
CA ALA A 78 -0.91 9.60 16.20
C ALA A 78 -0.09 10.84 15.76
N ALA A 79 0.39 10.87 14.52
CA ALA A 79 1.13 12.01 13.98
C ALA A 79 0.28 13.29 13.91
N HIS A 80 -1.02 13.16 13.66
CA HIS A 80 -1.95 14.28 13.71
C HIS A 80 -2.14 14.82 15.13
N LYS A 81 -2.29 13.95 16.12
CA LYS A 81 -2.44 14.33 17.53
C LYS A 81 -1.18 15.02 18.08
N LEU A 82 -0.01 14.62 17.62
CA LEU A 82 1.27 15.26 17.97
C LEU A 82 1.42 16.69 17.41
N GLY A 83 0.63 17.08 16.41
CA GLY A 83 0.66 18.44 15.85
C GLY A 83 2.01 18.82 15.25
N ALA A 84 2.68 19.83 15.82
CA ALA A 84 4.00 20.26 15.37
C ALA A 84 5.08 19.20 15.64
N ALA A 85 5.03 18.50 16.76
CA ALA A 85 5.96 17.45 17.12
C ALA A 85 5.82 16.16 16.29
N GLY A 86 4.81 16.06 15.44
CA GLY A 86 4.59 14.91 14.56
C GLY A 86 5.51 14.84 13.32
N GLY A 87 6.37 15.83 13.10
CA GLY A 87 7.27 15.89 11.94
C GLY A 87 8.16 14.65 11.77
N PRO A 88 8.87 14.18 12.82
CA PRO A 88 9.65 12.94 12.74
C PRO A 88 8.81 11.72 12.35
N THR A 89 7.60 11.58 12.88
CA THR A 89 6.68 10.49 12.55
C THR A 89 6.31 10.51 11.06
N TRP A 90 5.99 11.68 10.50
CA TRP A 90 5.69 11.81 9.07
C TRP A 90 6.89 11.47 8.18
N ARG A 91 8.10 11.84 8.58
CA ARG A 91 9.33 11.45 7.87
C ARG A 91 9.56 9.94 7.93
N GLY A 92 9.28 9.30 9.07
CA GLY A 92 9.35 7.85 9.21
C GLY A 92 8.35 7.13 8.29
N VAL A 93 7.10 7.60 8.24
CA VAL A 93 6.08 7.09 7.29
C VAL A 93 6.56 7.22 5.85
N LEU A 94 7.09 8.39 5.47
CA LEU A 94 7.61 8.58 4.11
C LEU A 94 8.79 7.65 3.82
N ALA A 95 9.73 7.50 4.74
CA ALA A 95 10.88 6.60 4.55
C ALA A 95 10.44 5.16 4.35
N SER A 96 9.50 4.65 5.16
CA SER A 96 8.97 3.29 4.98
C SER A 96 8.26 3.09 3.64
N ALA A 97 7.49 4.10 3.21
CA ALA A 97 6.82 4.07 1.92
C ALA A 97 7.80 4.11 0.73
N VAL A 98 8.90 4.87 0.84
CA VAL A 98 9.96 4.92 -0.19
C VAL A 98 10.64 3.55 -0.30
N VAL A 99 10.97 2.91 0.82
CA VAL A 99 11.60 1.57 0.81
C VAL A 99 10.68 0.56 0.14
N TRP A 100 9.40 0.53 0.54
CA TRP A 100 8.40 -0.32 -0.12
C TRP A 100 8.31 -0.03 -1.62
N TYR A 101 8.17 1.23 -2.01
CA TYR A 101 8.00 1.64 -3.40
C TYR A 101 9.16 1.20 -4.29
N VAL A 102 10.40 1.41 -3.83
CA VAL A 102 11.60 1.08 -4.60
C VAL A 102 11.73 -0.43 -4.78
N ILE A 103 11.53 -1.20 -3.72
CA ILE A 103 11.68 -2.65 -3.77
C ILE A 103 10.56 -3.29 -4.59
N ASP A 104 9.31 -2.97 -4.30
CA ASP A 104 8.14 -3.56 -4.96
C ASP A 104 8.12 -3.19 -6.46
N SER A 105 8.30 -1.90 -6.79
CA SER A 105 8.31 -1.46 -8.19
C SER A 105 9.51 -2.03 -8.95
N GLY A 106 10.68 -2.14 -8.30
CA GLY A 106 11.87 -2.75 -8.90
C GLY A 106 11.63 -4.23 -9.24
N ILE A 107 11.07 -5.00 -8.31
CA ILE A 107 10.69 -6.41 -8.54
C ILE A 107 9.64 -6.49 -9.65
N SER A 108 8.62 -5.64 -9.60
CA SER A 108 7.52 -5.63 -10.59
C SER A 108 8.05 -5.44 -12.02
N VAL A 109 8.93 -4.47 -12.21
CA VAL A 109 9.54 -4.23 -13.54
C VAL A 109 10.43 -5.40 -13.95
N ALA A 110 11.26 -5.91 -13.05
CA ALA A 110 12.18 -7.00 -13.33
C ALA A 110 11.47 -8.32 -13.67
N THR A 111 10.24 -8.51 -13.17
CA THR A 111 9.44 -9.74 -13.39
C THR A 111 8.33 -9.58 -14.42
N GLY A 112 8.29 -8.44 -15.15
CA GLY A 112 7.32 -8.22 -16.24
C GLY A 112 5.94 -7.68 -15.80
N PHE A 113 5.74 -7.37 -14.52
CA PHE A 113 4.50 -6.77 -13.98
C PHE A 113 4.55 -5.23 -14.00
N GLY A 114 4.86 -4.62 -15.14
CA GLY A 114 5.01 -3.16 -15.27
C GLY A 114 3.80 -2.36 -14.79
N LEU A 115 2.57 -2.88 -14.96
CA LEU A 115 1.35 -2.21 -14.47
C LEU A 115 1.27 -2.16 -12.96
N ASN A 116 1.87 -3.12 -12.23
CA ASN A 116 2.00 -3.02 -10.79
C ASN A 116 2.90 -1.84 -10.38
N ALA A 117 4.01 -1.61 -11.07
CA ALA A 117 4.87 -0.45 -10.80
C ALA A 117 4.14 0.88 -11.09
N VAL A 118 3.27 0.94 -12.11
CA VAL A 118 2.39 2.10 -12.34
C VAL A 118 1.43 2.29 -11.17
N SER A 119 0.77 1.24 -10.72
CA SER A 119 -0.14 1.29 -9.55
C SER A 119 0.57 1.75 -8.28
N ASN A 120 1.77 1.24 -8.02
CA ASN A 120 2.62 1.66 -6.91
C ASN A 120 2.97 3.16 -7.00
N THR A 121 3.25 3.66 -8.21
CA THR A 121 3.53 5.08 -8.44
C THR A 121 2.32 5.95 -8.11
N LEU A 122 1.13 5.53 -8.48
CA LEU A 122 -0.12 6.23 -8.15
C LEU A 122 -0.38 6.23 -6.63
N LEU A 123 -0.16 5.10 -5.96
CA LEU A 123 -0.27 5.00 -4.51
C LEU A 123 0.76 5.91 -3.81
N MET A 124 2.01 5.90 -4.27
CA MET A 124 3.06 6.77 -3.72
C MET A 124 2.73 8.24 -3.92
N ALA A 125 2.26 8.65 -5.10
CA ALA A 125 1.80 10.01 -5.36
C ALA A 125 0.62 10.39 -4.46
N GLY A 126 -0.33 9.48 -4.24
CA GLY A 126 -1.47 9.67 -3.35
C GLY A 126 -1.07 9.90 -1.89
N LEU A 127 0.01 9.29 -1.42
CA LEU A 127 0.59 9.53 -0.10
C LEU A 127 1.40 10.84 -0.04
N LEU A 128 2.26 11.09 -1.04
CA LEU A 128 3.13 12.26 -1.07
C LEU A 128 2.37 13.57 -1.15
N THR A 129 1.32 13.63 -1.95
CA THR A 129 0.55 14.86 -2.19
C THR A 129 0.07 15.52 -0.88
N PRO A 130 -0.65 14.84 0.02
CA PRO A 130 -1.07 15.45 1.29
C PRO A 130 0.09 15.81 2.21
N LEU A 131 1.17 15.02 2.24
CA LEU A 131 2.33 15.30 3.07
C LEU A 131 3.05 16.58 2.63
N MET A 132 3.22 16.77 1.33
CA MET A 132 3.84 17.97 0.76
C MET A 132 2.93 19.19 0.88
N ALA A 133 1.66 19.07 0.48
CA ALA A 133 0.69 20.17 0.49
C ALA A 133 0.42 20.71 1.90
N SER A 134 0.52 19.88 2.93
CA SER A 134 0.31 20.28 4.33
C SER A 134 1.58 20.76 5.03
N GLY A 135 2.76 20.63 4.40
CA GLY A 135 4.04 21.04 4.96
C GLY A 135 4.48 20.29 6.23
N VAL A 136 3.88 19.11 6.52
CA VAL A 136 4.15 18.35 7.75
C VAL A 136 5.57 17.79 7.81
N LEU A 137 6.20 17.58 6.66
CA LEU A 137 7.58 17.09 6.56
C LEU A 137 8.63 18.12 7.00
N ARG A 138 8.28 19.42 6.98
CA ARG A 138 9.17 20.53 7.33
C ARG A 138 9.11 20.93 8.81
N ARG A 139 8.21 20.29 9.57
CA ARG A 139 8.06 20.56 11.00
C ARG A 139 9.21 19.89 11.77
N ALA A 140 9.82 20.64 12.64
CA ALA A 140 10.89 20.17 13.51
C ALA A 140 10.32 19.34 14.66
#